data_711de2531e9be3bfdf4a4a3ad86eea2c
#
_entry.id   711de2531e9be3bfdf4a4a3ad86eea2c
#
_cell.length_a   1.000
_cell.length_b   1.000
_cell.length_c   1.000
_cell.angle_alpha   90.00
_cell.angle_beta   90.00
_cell.angle_gamma   90.00
#
_symmetry.space_group_name_H-M   'P 1'
#
loop_
_entity.id
_entity.type
_entity.pdbx_description
1 polymer ?
#
loop_
_entity_poly.entity_id
_entity_poly.type
_entity_poly.pdbx_seq_one_letter_code
_entity_poly.pdbx_strand_id
1 'polypeptide(L)'
;MISYLDNIVFLLAKGHQRAQGVLKGHLNAFGLTPMQCLFMESLWDEDGLSVGDIGRRISLDTATLAGVLDRMVTAGWVRREADPDDGRVTRVYLTDKAKGAFSDLSASIERTNNELLSNFSLEEKLLFKRFLRDVKD
;
A
#
# COMPACT_ATOMS: atom_id res chain seq x y z
N MET A 1 5.38 5.39 -36.83
CA MET A 1 5.85 4.29 -35.96
C MET A 1 5.90 4.81 -34.53
N ILE A 2 5.33 4.08 -33.61
CA ILE A 2 5.34 4.47 -32.18
C ILE A 2 6.58 3.87 -31.55
N SER A 3 7.39 4.70 -30.90
CA SER A 3 8.53 4.24 -30.13
C SER A 3 8.08 3.51 -28.86
N TYR A 4 8.79 2.45 -28.46
CA TYR A 4 8.54 1.82 -27.16
C TYR A 4 8.71 2.80 -26.00
N LEU A 5 9.51 3.85 -26.17
CA LEU A 5 9.72 4.91 -25.19
C LEU A 5 8.46 5.78 -24.97
N ASP A 6 7.50 5.74 -25.90
CA ASP A 6 6.23 6.45 -25.80
C ASP A 6 5.08 5.50 -25.41
N ASN A 7 5.37 4.22 -25.23
CA ASN A 7 4.36 3.24 -24.84
C ASN A 7 4.01 3.42 -23.35
N ILE A 8 2.77 3.80 -23.10
CA ILE A 8 2.27 4.07 -21.74
C ILE A 8 2.41 2.84 -20.84
N VAL A 9 2.16 1.63 -21.35
CA VAL A 9 2.30 0.40 -20.58
C VAL A 9 3.75 0.21 -20.13
N PHE A 10 4.69 0.43 -21.03
CA PHE A 10 6.13 0.36 -20.71
C PHE A 10 6.53 1.43 -19.68
N LEU A 11 6.09 2.67 -19.87
CA LEU A 11 6.41 3.77 -18.95
C LEU A 11 5.85 3.53 -17.55
N LEU A 12 4.60 3.05 -17.46
CA LEU A 12 3.99 2.70 -16.17
C LEU A 12 4.70 1.53 -15.50
N ALA A 13 5.08 0.50 -16.27
CA ALA A 13 5.81 -0.64 -15.74
C ALA A 13 7.17 -0.23 -15.16
N LYS A 14 7.91 0.62 -15.88
CA LYS A 14 9.22 1.14 -15.41
C LYS A 14 9.08 2.07 -14.21
N GLY A 15 8.08 2.94 -14.22
CA GLY A 15 7.77 3.80 -13.08
C GLY A 15 7.40 2.97 -11.84
N HIS A 16 6.57 1.96 -12.02
CA HIS A 16 6.18 1.05 -10.93
C HIS A 16 7.39 0.28 -10.38
N GLN A 17 8.24 -0.25 -11.24
CA GLN A 17 9.44 -0.98 -10.83
C GLN A 17 10.37 -0.10 -9.98
N ARG A 18 10.60 1.14 -10.40
CA ARG A 18 11.40 2.10 -9.64
C ARG A 18 10.74 2.46 -8.30
N ALA A 19 9.45 2.73 -8.32
CA ALA A 19 8.68 3.06 -7.12
C ALA A 19 8.74 1.95 -6.07
N GLN A 20 8.57 0.71 -6.49
CA GLN A 20 8.68 -0.46 -5.62
C GLN A 20 10.07 -0.58 -4.99
N GLY A 21 11.12 -0.37 -5.77
CA GLY A 21 12.50 -0.43 -5.27
C GLY A 21 12.80 0.64 -4.23
N VAL A 22 12.37 1.87 -4.47
CA VAL A 22 12.58 2.99 -3.53
C VAL A 22 11.81 2.75 -2.22
N LEU A 23 10.54 2.39 -2.32
CA LEU A 23 9.72 2.11 -1.14
C LEU A 23 10.28 0.93 -0.34
N LYS A 24 10.65 -0.16 -1.00
CA LYS A 24 11.25 -1.32 -0.35
C LYS A 24 12.50 -0.94 0.44
N GLY A 25 13.36 -0.07 -0.11
CA GLY A 25 14.54 0.44 0.58
C GLY A 25 14.19 1.17 1.88
N HIS A 26 13.17 2.01 1.86
CA HIS A 26 12.71 2.74 3.04
C HIS A 26 11.97 1.87 4.05
N LEU A 27 11.43 0.73 3.64
CA LEU A 27 10.69 -0.20 4.51
C LEU A 27 11.55 -1.29 5.15
N ASN A 28 12.80 -1.46 4.73
CA ASN A 28 13.68 -2.54 5.22
C ASN A 28 13.84 -2.52 6.75
N ALA A 29 13.94 -1.33 7.36
CA ALA A 29 14.08 -1.19 8.81
C ALA A 29 12.90 -1.75 9.59
N PHE A 30 11.72 -1.87 8.96
CA PHE A 30 10.50 -2.38 9.58
C PHE A 30 10.26 -3.86 9.27
N GLY A 31 11.02 -4.44 8.34
CA GLY A 31 10.77 -5.79 7.86
C GLY A 31 9.47 -5.91 7.05
N LEU A 32 8.99 -4.81 6.48
CA LEU A 32 7.77 -4.76 5.69
C LEU A 32 8.06 -4.77 4.19
N THR A 33 7.20 -5.44 3.44
CA THR A 33 7.14 -5.30 1.98
C THR A 33 6.24 -4.12 1.60
N PRO A 34 6.37 -3.56 0.38
CA PRO A 34 5.44 -2.55 -0.10
C PRO A 34 3.97 -2.96 -0.02
N MET A 35 3.65 -4.22 -0.31
CA MET A 35 2.30 -4.77 -0.22
C MET A 35 1.78 -4.76 1.22
N GLN A 36 2.61 -5.18 2.17
CA GLN A 36 2.26 -5.17 3.60
C GLN A 36 2.05 -3.74 4.10
N CYS A 37 2.89 -2.81 3.65
CA CYS A 37 2.73 -1.39 3.98
C CYS A 37 1.38 -0.86 3.49
N LEU A 38 1.03 -1.12 2.24
CA LEU A 38 -0.25 -0.72 1.66
C LEU A 38 -1.44 -1.32 2.42
N PHE A 39 -1.32 -2.57 2.83
CA PHE A 39 -2.32 -3.24 3.67
C PHE A 39 -2.53 -2.46 4.98
N MET A 40 -1.44 -2.09 5.66
CA MET A 40 -1.51 -1.30 6.89
C MET A 40 -2.10 0.10 6.66
N GLU A 41 -1.73 0.74 5.56
CA GLU A 41 -2.25 2.07 5.21
C GLU A 41 -3.78 2.05 5.12
N SER A 42 -4.37 0.98 4.57
CA SER A 42 -5.82 0.86 4.48
C SER A 42 -6.49 0.82 5.86
N LEU A 43 -5.82 0.23 6.85
CA LEU A 43 -6.30 0.15 8.23
C LEU A 43 -6.05 1.44 9.04
N TRP A 44 -5.05 2.23 8.66
CA TRP A 44 -4.85 3.55 9.27
C TRP A 44 -5.93 4.53 8.85
N ASP A 45 -6.42 4.42 7.63
CA ASP A 45 -7.59 5.20 7.20
C ASP A 45 -8.85 4.78 7.96
N GLU A 46 -9.04 3.49 8.15
CA GLU A 46 -10.18 2.93 8.86
C GLU A 46 -9.81 1.58 9.47
N ASP A 47 -9.65 1.53 10.78
CA ASP A 47 -9.34 0.28 11.50
C ASP A 47 -10.58 -0.63 11.57
N GLY A 48 -10.36 -1.93 11.71
CA GLY A 48 -11.44 -2.89 11.84
C GLY A 48 -12.18 -3.22 10.54
N LEU A 49 -11.56 -2.97 9.39
CA LEU A 49 -12.12 -3.36 8.09
C LEU A 49 -12.26 -4.88 7.99
N SER A 50 -13.29 -5.35 7.29
CA SER A 50 -13.35 -6.74 6.89
C SER A 50 -12.24 -7.06 5.87
N VAL A 51 -11.85 -8.33 5.82
CA VAL A 51 -10.86 -8.79 4.82
C VAL A 51 -11.31 -8.45 3.40
N GLY A 52 -12.60 -8.62 3.10
CA GLY A 52 -13.15 -8.27 1.79
C GLY A 52 -13.04 -6.77 1.47
N ASP A 53 -13.28 -5.91 2.45
CA ASP A 53 -13.15 -4.45 2.27
C ASP A 53 -11.71 -4.02 2.03
N ILE A 54 -10.76 -4.62 2.74
CA ILE A 54 -9.33 -4.38 2.50
C ILE A 54 -8.98 -4.75 1.06
N GLY A 55 -9.37 -5.94 0.62
CA GLY A 55 -9.11 -6.39 -0.75
C GLY A 55 -9.66 -5.46 -1.82
N ARG A 56 -10.86 -4.93 -1.62
CA ARG A 56 -11.46 -3.95 -2.53
C ARG A 56 -10.68 -2.63 -2.55
N ARG A 57 -10.28 -2.13 -1.40
CA ARG A 57 -9.55 -0.85 -1.28
C ARG A 57 -8.18 -0.89 -1.95
N ILE A 58 -7.45 -1.98 -1.77
CA ILE A 58 -6.09 -2.11 -2.31
C ILE A 58 -6.02 -2.95 -3.59
N SER A 59 -7.16 -3.35 -4.14
CA SER A 59 -7.28 -4.06 -5.41
C SER A 59 -6.50 -5.39 -5.44
N LEU A 60 -6.63 -6.18 -4.36
CA LEU A 60 -6.04 -7.50 -4.26
C LEU A 60 -7.09 -8.61 -4.35
N ASP A 61 -6.71 -9.71 -5.01
CA ASP A 61 -7.51 -10.92 -5.01
C ASP A 61 -7.48 -11.63 -3.63
N THR A 62 -8.46 -12.49 -3.39
CA THR A 62 -8.64 -13.16 -2.10
C THR A 62 -7.45 -14.03 -1.71
N ALA A 63 -6.84 -14.74 -2.67
CA ALA A 63 -5.72 -15.65 -2.39
C ALA A 63 -4.47 -14.87 -1.99
N THR A 64 -4.13 -13.82 -2.72
CA THR A 64 -2.99 -12.93 -2.39
C THR A 64 -3.21 -12.27 -1.04
N LEU A 65 -4.42 -11.77 -0.79
CA LEU A 65 -4.78 -11.09 0.44
C LEU A 65 -4.64 -12.02 1.66
N ALA A 66 -5.08 -13.27 1.55
CA ALA A 66 -4.97 -14.25 2.64
C ALA A 66 -3.51 -14.49 3.03
N GLY A 67 -2.60 -14.62 2.05
CA GLY A 67 -1.17 -14.78 2.31
C GLY A 67 -0.54 -13.56 2.97
N VAL A 68 -0.90 -12.36 2.53
CA VAL A 68 -0.43 -11.11 3.15
C VAL A 68 -0.92 -11.02 4.59
N LEU A 69 -2.21 -11.27 4.81
CA LEU A 69 -2.82 -11.23 6.15
C LEU A 69 -2.14 -12.19 7.12
N ASP A 70 -1.90 -13.44 6.71
CA ASP A 70 -1.24 -14.44 7.55
C ASP A 70 0.15 -13.96 7.99
N ARG A 71 0.94 -13.42 7.08
CA ARG A 71 2.27 -12.89 7.39
C ARG A 71 2.20 -11.68 8.32
N MET A 72 1.21 -10.81 8.13
CA MET A 72 1.01 -9.63 8.96
C MET A 72 0.60 -10.00 10.39
N VAL A 73 -0.23 -11.02 10.54
CA VAL A 73 -0.62 -11.56 11.85
C VAL A 73 0.60 -12.18 12.54
N THR A 74 1.35 -13.03 11.83
CA THR A 74 2.56 -13.67 12.36
C THR A 74 3.61 -12.66 12.80
N ALA A 75 3.79 -11.59 12.04
CA ALA A 75 4.74 -10.53 12.36
C ALA A 75 4.24 -9.57 13.47
N GLY A 76 2.99 -9.69 13.89
CA GLY A 76 2.43 -8.89 14.97
C GLY A 76 1.98 -7.48 14.56
N TRP A 77 1.80 -7.22 13.27
CA TRP A 77 1.31 -5.93 12.79
C TRP A 77 -0.20 -5.77 12.90
N VAL A 78 -0.91 -6.87 12.70
CA VAL A 78 -2.38 -6.89 12.75
C VAL A 78 -2.88 -8.09 13.54
N ARG A 79 -4.14 -8.03 13.98
CA ARG A 79 -4.86 -9.14 14.60
C ARG A 79 -6.20 -9.34 13.91
N ARG A 80 -6.73 -10.55 13.98
CA ARG A 80 -8.04 -10.93 13.44
C ARG A 80 -9.06 -11.03 14.54
N GLU A 81 -10.28 -10.62 14.22
CA GLU A 81 -11.46 -10.88 15.07
C GLU A 81 -12.64 -11.28 14.18
N ALA A 82 -13.47 -12.20 14.67
CA ALA A 82 -14.75 -12.46 14.03
C ALA A 82 -15.66 -11.24 14.22
N ASP A 83 -16.42 -10.90 13.17
CA ASP A 83 -17.45 -9.86 13.29
C ASP A 83 -18.48 -10.29 14.33
N PRO A 84 -18.86 -9.42 15.29
CA PRO A 84 -19.82 -9.78 16.34
C PRO A 84 -21.22 -10.06 15.81
N ASP A 85 -21.58 -9.51 14.66
CA ASP A 85 -22.90 -9.67 14.06
C ASP A 85 -22.95 -10.79 13.01
N ASP A 86 -21.80 -11.16 12.41
CA ASP A 86 -21.69 -12.25 11.44
C ASP A 86 -20.34 -12.95 11.57
N GLY A 87 -20.31 -14.10 12.25
CA GLY A 87 -19.09 -14.87 12.48
C GLY A 87 -18.39 -15.38 11.23
N ARG A 88 -19.01 -15.30 10.05
CA ARG A 88 -18.38 -15.65 8.77
C ARG A 88 -17.48 -14.54 8.24
N VAL A 89 -17.60 -13.32 8.79
CA VAL A 89 -16.81 -12.16 8.42
C VAL A 89 -15.65 -12.01 9.38
N THR A 90 -14.44 -11.90 8.85
CA THR A 90 -13.23 -11.60 9.63
C THR A 90 -12.91 -10.13 9.52
N ARG A 91 -12.73 -9.47 10.66
CA ARG A 91 -12.26 -8.09 10.75
C ARG A 91 -10.79 -8.06 11.15
N VAL A 92 -10.08 -7.04 10.67
CA VAL A 92 -8.65 -6.90 10.89
C VAL A 92 -8.38 -5.58 11.61
N TYR A 93 -7.58 -5.64 12.65
CA TYR A 93 -7.24 -4.48 13.48
C TYR A 93 -5.74 -4.30 13.58
N LEU A 94 -5.30 -3.05 13.62
CA LEU A 94 -3.91 -2.71 13.90
C LEU A 94 -3.58 -3.08 15.36
N THR A 95 -2.39 -3.63 15.57
CA THR A 95 -1.85 -3.88 16.91
C THR A 95 -1.21 -2.60 17.48
N ASP A 96 -0.88 -2.61 18.77
CA ASP A 96 -0.14 -1.51 19.41
C ASP A 96 1.23 -1.30 18.75
N LYS A 97 1.89 -2.40 18.32
CA LYS A 97 3.12 -2.32 17.52
C LYS A 97 2.93 -1.49 16.26
N ALA A 98 1.87 -1.73 15.50
CA ALA A 98 1.57 -1.00 14.28
C ALA A 98 1.26 0.47 14.57
N LYS A 99 0.45 0.73 15.59
CA LYS A 99 0.09 2.09 16.01
C LYS A 99 1.32 2.88 16.44
N GLY A 100 2.24 2.24 17.16
CA GLY A 100 3.50 2.86 17.59
C GLY A 100 4.46 3.15 16.44
N ALA A 101 4.39 2.39 15.36
CA ALA A 101 5.23 2.57 14.18
C ALA A 101 4.66 3.59 13.16
N PHE A 102 3.43 4.06 13.36
CA PHE A 102 2.72 4.90 12.40
C PHE A 102 3.52 6.13 11.96
N SER A 103 4.07 6.88 12.90
CA SER A 103 4.82 8.12 12.60
C SER A 103 6.05 7.84 11.73
N ASP A 104 6.83 6.82 12.08
CA ASP A 104 8.04 6.48 11.33
C ASP A 104 7.72 5.89 9.95
N LEU A 105 6.68 5.08 9.86
CA LEU A 105 6.23 4.53 8.58
C LEU A 105 5.67 5.63 7.67
N SER A 106 4.88 6.55 8.20
CA SER A 106 4.37 7.71 7.45
C SER A 106 5.52 8.56 6.90
N ALA A 107 6.55 8.79 7.72
CA ALA A 107 7.74 9.52 7.28
C ALA A 107 8.49 8.79 6.16
N SER A 108 8.55 7.46 6.21
CA SER A 108 9.18 6.64 5.17
C SER A 108 8.42 6.68 3.84
N ILE A 109 7.09 6.65 3.91
CA ILE A 109 6.22 6.79 2.73
C ILE A 109 6.39 8.19 2.12
N GLU A 110 6.41 9.22 2.95
CA GLU A 110 6.59 10.60 2.50
C GLU A 110 7.96 10.79 1.84
N ARG A 111 9.03 10.24 2.42
CA ARG A 111 10.36 10.24 1.80
C ARG A 111 10.36 9.54 0.44
N THR A 112 9.67 8.42 0.32
CA THR A 112 9.51 7.71 -0.95
C THR A 112 8.85 8.59 -2.00
N ASN A 113 7.73 9.23 -1.65
CA ASN A 113 7.02 10.13 -2.55
C ASN A 113 7.91 11.30 -3.00
N ASN A 114 8.63 11.90 -2.07
CA ASN A 114 9.50 13.03 -2.36
C ASN A 114 10.69 12.64 -3.24
N GLU A 115 11.28 11.48 -3.01
CA GLU A 115 12.38 10.97 -3.83
C GLU A 115 11.93 10.65 -5.26
N LEU A 116 10.79 9.98 -5.41
CA LEU A 116 10.25 9.64 -6.73
C LEU A 116 9.85 10.87 -7.55
N LEU A 117 9.36 11.90 -6.90
CA LEU A 117 8.80 13.08 -7.54
C LEU A 117 9.68 14.33 -7.36
N SER A 118 10.98 14.14 -7.07
CA SER A 118 11.90 15.23 -6.76
C SER A 118 12.07 16.25 -7.89
N ASN A 119 11.88 15.83 -9.14
CA ASN A 119 12.01 16.69 -10.32
C ASN A 119 10.71 17.40 -10.71
N PHE A 120 9.64 17.19 -9.94
CA PHE A 120 8.31 17.72 -10.23
C PHE A 120 8.01 18.94 -9.36
N SER A 121 7.37 19.95 -9.95
CA SER A 121 6.77 21.04 -9.16
C SER A 121 5.60 20.52 -8.33
N LEU A 122 5.12 21.31 -7.37
CA LEU A 122 3.95 20.95 -6.56
C LEU A 122 2.72 20.68 -7.45
N GLU A 123 2.49 21.56 -8.43
CA GLU A 123 1.38 21.43 -9.38
C GLU A 123 1.49 20.15 -10.21
N GLU A 124 2.69 19.84 -10.68
CA GLU A 124 2.96 18.62 -11.45
C GLU A 124 2.74 17.37 -10.60
N LYS A 125 3.15 17.37 -9.33
CA LYS A 125 2.90 16.26 -8.40
C LYS A 125 1.40 15.99 -8.24
N LEU A 126 0.61 17.04 -8.07
CA LEU A 126 -0.84 16.94 -7.92
C LEU A 126 -1.51 16.39 -9.20
N LEU A 127 -1.10 16.89 -10.35
CA LEU A 127 -1.56 16.43 -11.66
C LEU A 127 -1.17 14.97 -11.91
N PHE A 128 0.06 14.60 -11.62
CA PHE A 128 0.55 13.24 -11.81
C PHE A 128 -0.27 12.24 -10.98
N LYS A 129 -0.52 12.54 -9.71
CA LYS A 129 -1.35 11.69 -8.84
C LYS A 129 -2.78 11.58 -9.37
N ARG A 130 -3.35 12.68 -9.87
CA ARG A 130 -4.69 12.67 -10.46
C ARG A 130 -4.73 11.79 -11.70
N PHE A 131 -3.77 11.94 -12.61
CA PHE A 131 -3.71 11.13 -13.82
C PHE A 131 -3.55 9.64 -13.52
N LEU A 132 -2.71 9.28 -12.55
CA LEU A 132 -2.56 7.89 -12.14
C LEU A 132 -3.87 7.32 -11.58
N ARG A 133 -4.61 8.10 -10.79
CA ARG A 133 -5.93 7.67 -10.29
C ARG A 133 -6.92 7.46 -11.44
N ASP A 134 -6.93 8.35 -12.42
CA ASP A 134 -7.82 8.24 -13.58
C ASP A 134 -7.48 7.00 -14.44
N VAL A 135 -6.19 6.69 -14.58
CA VAL A 135 -5.74 5.49 -15.32
C VAL A 135 -6.09 4.20 -14.58
N LYS A 136 -6.04 4.22 -13.24
CA LYS A 136 -6.35 3.06 -12.39
C LYS A 136 -7.83 2.65 -12.52
N ASP A 137 -8.71 3.58 -12.63
CA ASP A 137 -10.15 3.38 -12.72
C ASP A 137 -10.61 3.28 -14.18
#